data_019cbdf0bd7baf3208fe3de2f5a55c0b
#
_entry.id   019cbdf0bd7baf3208fe3de2f5a55c0b
#
_cell.length_a   1.000
_cell.length_b   1.000
_cell.length_c   1.000
_cell.angle_alpha   90.00
_cell.angle_beta   90.00
_cell.angle_gamma   90.00
#
_symmetry.space_group_name_H-M   'P 1'
#
loop_
_entity.id
_entity.type
_entity.pdbx_description
1 polymer ?
#
loop_
_entity_poly.entity_id
_entity_poly.type
_entity_poly.pdbx_seq_one_letter_code
_entity_poly.pdbx_strand_id
1 'polypeptide(L)'
;HQGINLPVYTVAGDGEMQEGQVWEAAMTAAHHKLENLCLIVDYNKLQSDDLNENIIGLEPLGHRWGAFNWNVIEIDGHCQEGIAKAIAAFKSCVTKPTVIIAHTLKGKGVSFMEGVPAWHGSVTMSEDELARALRELGVSEAEIGSYVDGSFFASGD
;
A
#
# COMPACT_ATOMS: atom_id res chain seq x y z
N HIS A 1 -24.64 -2.01 11.54
CA HIS A 1 -26.04 -1.56 11.74
C HIS A 1 -27.06 -2.47 11.07
N GLN A 2 -26.68 -3.25 10.06
CA GLN A 2 -27.61 -4.16 9.35
C GLN A 2 -27.50 -5.63 9.81
N GLY A 3 -26.74 -5.91 10.86
CA GLY A 3 -26.51 -7.27 11.36
C GLY A 3 -25.63 -8.15 10.47
N ILE A 4 -25.00 -7.56 9.47
CA ILE A 4 -24.07 -8.26 8.56
C ILE A 4 -22.66 -8.10 9.12
N ASN A 5 -22.07 -9.19 9.60
CA ASN A 5 -20.70 -9.19 10.13
C ASN A 5 -19.72 -9.71 9.06
N LEU A 6 -19.48 -8.91 8.03
CA LEU A 6 -18.46 -9.19 7.01
C LEU A 6 -17.21 -8.34 7.27
N PRO A 7 -16.01 -8.90 7.07
CA PRO A 7 -14.78 -8.11 7.14
C PRO A 7 -14.76 -7.08 6.01
N VAL A 8 -14.40 -5.85 6.37
CA VAL A 8 -14.23 -4.72 5.44
C VAL A 8 -12.75 -4.38 5.38
N TYR A 9 -12.20 -4.38 4.18
CA TYR A 9 -10.80 -4.00 3.94
C TYR A 9 -10.75 -2.68 3.18
N THR A 10 -9.90 -1.79 3.65
CA THR A 10 -9.59 -0.53 2.97
C THR A 10 -8.08 -0.47 2.77
N VAL A 11 -7.63 -0.06 1.60
CA VAL A 11 -6.21 0.21 1.33
C VAL A 11 -6.05 1.71 1.11
N ALA A 12 -5.05 2.29 1.74
CA ALA A 12 -4.69 3.70 1.59
C ALA A 12 -3.18 3.85 1.50
N GLY A 13 -2.72 4.84 0.76
CA GLY A 13 -1.32 5.27 0.78
C GLY A 13 -0.99 6.02 2.07
N ASP A 14 0.28 6.06 2.41
CA ASP A 14 0.73 6.79 3.60
C ASP A 14 0.53 8.31 3.48
N GLY A 15 0.66 8.88 2.28
CA GLY A 15 0.33 10.29 2.04
C GLY A 15 -1.12 10.64 2.36
N GLU A 16 -2.05 9.70 2.23
CA GLU A 16 -3.46 9.90 2.61
C GLU A 16 -3.64 10.04 4.14
N MET A 17 -2.66 9.59 4.93
CA MET A 17 -2.68 9.79 6.39
C MET A 17 -2.48 11.25 6.79
N GLN A 18 -2.20 12.13 5.86
CA GLN A 18 -2.15 13.59 6.09
C GLN A 18 -3.53 14.24 5.99
N GLU A 19 -4.54 13.52 5.49
CA GLU A 19 -5.92 13.98 5.37
C GLU A 19 -6.67 13.91 6.71
N GLY A 20 -7.26 15.03 7.13
CA GLY A 20 -8.01 15.11 8.40
C GLY A 20 -9.14 14.10 8.51
N GLN A 21 -9.87 13.85 7.40
CA GLN A 21 -10.97 12.89 7.35
C GLN A 21 -10.58 11.46 7.74
N VAL A 22 -9.33 11.06 7.52
CA VAL A 22 -8.83 9.73 7.92
C VAL A 22 -8.85 9.60 9.44
N TRP A 23 -8.40 10.63 10.16
CA TRP A 23 -8.37 10.65 11.62
C TRP A 23 -9.76 10.80 12.24
N GLU A 24 -10.66 11.54 11.60
CA GLU A 24 -12.07 11.60 11.98
C GLU A 24 -12.75 10.23 11.85
N ALA A 25 -12.50 9.54 10.73
CA ALA A 25 -12.96 8.17 10.53
C ALA A 25 -12.35 7.20 11.55
N ALA A 26 -11.06 7.36 11.88
CA ALA A 26 -10.36 6.53 12.86
C ALA A 26 -11.00 6.65 14.26
N MET A 27 -11.31 7.86 14.71
CA MET A 27 -12.01 8.09 15.99
C MET A 27 -13.40 7.43 15.98
N THR A 28 -14.14 7.61 14.89
CA THR A 28 -15.50 7.06 14.73
C THR A 28 -15.48 5.54 14.75
N ALA A 29 -14.57 4.92 14.00
CA ALA A 29 -14.45 3.46 13.94
C ALA A 29 -14.09 2.86 15.31
N ALA A 30 -13.17 3.47 16.03
CA ALA A 30 -12.79 3.05 17.37
C ALA A 30 -13.94 3.21 18.38
N HIS A 31 -14.67 4.33 18.32
CA HIS A 31 -15.83 4.58 19.17
C HIS A 31 -16.91 3.51 18.98
N HIS A 32 -17.21 3.16 17.75
CA HIS A 32 -18.22 2.15 17.41
C HIS A 32 -17.69 0.72 17.45
N LYS A 33 -16.44 0.51 17.84
CA LYS A 33 -15.78 -0.81 17.95
C LYS A 33 -15.97 -1.64 16.69
N LEU A 34 -15.64 -1.04 15.52
CA LEU A 34 -15.76 -1.73 14.24
C LEU A 34 -14.65 -2.77 14.09
N GLU A 35 -14.76 -3.87 14.83
CA GLU A 35 -13.78 -4.95 14.86
C GLU A 35 -13.63 -5.67 13.51
N ASN A 36 -14.61 -5.52 12.64
CA ASN A 36 -14.59 -6.07 11.28
C ASN A 36 -13.95 -5.12 10.24
N LEU A 37 -13.41 -3.97 10.65
CA LEU A 37 -12.73 -3.01 9.78
C LEU A 37 -11.22 -3.18 9.85
N CYS A 38 -10.61 -3.39 8.69
CA CYS A 38 -9.16 -3.44 8.49
C CYS A 38 -8.72 -2.34 7.52
N LEU A 39 -7.88 -1.43 7.99
CA LEU A 39 -7.16 -0.50 7.13
C LEU A 39 -5.76 -1.07 6.86
N ILE A 40 -5.36 -1.12 5.59
CA ILE A 40 -3.99 -1.45 5.18
C ILE A 40 -3.35 -0.17 4.64
N VAL A 41 -2.27 0.25 5.26
CA VAL A 41 -1.50 1.41 4.82
C VAL A 41 -0.31 0.93 4.01
N ASP A 42 -0.26 1.29 2.71
CA ASP A 42 0.94 1.15 1.89
C ASP A 42 1.95 2.23 2.33
N TYR A 43 2.84 1.83 3.25
CA TYR A 43 3.79 2.74 3.87
C TYR A 43 5.12 2.70 3.13
N ASN A 44 5.17 3.35 1.96
CA ASN A 44 6.36 3.46 1.11
C ASN A 44 7.17 4.74 1.33
N LYS A 45 6.70 5.65 2.19
CA LYS A 45 7.31 6.93 2.59
C LYS A 45 7.42 7.97 1.47
N LEU A 46 6.74 7.73 0.35
CA LEU A 46 6.72 8.62 -0.81
C LEU A 46 5.31 9.13 -1.08
N GLN A 47 5.22 10.34 -1.57
CA GLN A 47 4.03 10.89 -2.20
C GLN A 47 4.39 11.60 -3.50
N SER A 48 3.41 12.23 -4.17
CA SER A 48 3.57 12.74 -5.54
C SER A 48 4.78 13.66 -5.74
N ASP A 49 5.11 14.46 -4.74
CA ASP A 49 6.10 15.52 -4.89
C ASP A 49 7.45 15.18 -4.24
N ASP A 50 7.47 14.43 -3.12
CA ASP A 50 8.71 14.12 -2.37
C ASP A 50 8.46 13.03 -1.32
N LEU A 51 9.45 12.82 -0.45
CA LEU A 51 9.34 12.02 0.76
C LEU A 51 8.30 12.62 1.73
N ASN A 52 7.53 11.77 2.40
CA ASN A 52 6.57 12.21 3.41
C ASN A 52 7.20 13.10 4.48
N GLU A 53 8.44 12.82 4.90
CA GLU A 53 9.13 13.59 5.93
C GLU A 53 9.45 15.03 5.50
N ASN A 54 9.62 15.27 4.20
CA ASN A 54 9.87 16.59 3.64
C ASN A 54 8.58 17.42 3.48
N ILE A 55 7.44 16.76 3.39
CA ILE A 55 6.13 17.41 3.19
C ILE A 55 5.40 17.54 4.53
N ILE A 56 4.90 16.43 5.08
CA ILE A 56 4.32 16.37 6.44
C ILE A 56 4.70 15.03 7.07
N GLY A 57 5.62 15.02 8.01
CA GLY A 57 6.09 13.81 8.68
C GLY A 57 4.99 13.03 9.40
N LEU A 58 4.93 11.75 9.16
CA LEU A 58 3.90 10.85 9.71
C LEU A 58 4.35 10.11 10.96
N GLU A 59 5.67 10.04 11.21
CA GLU A 59 6.20 9.27 12.34
C GLU A 59 5.89 9.92 13.70
N PRO A 60 5.69 9.15 14.73
CA PRO A 60 5.59 7.67 14.74
C PRO A 60 4.16 7.21 14.37
N LEU A 61 3.95 6.72 13.13
CA LEU A 61 2.63 6.43 12.59
C LEU A 61 1.88 5.36 13.40
N GLY A 62 2.54 4.26 13.77
CA GLY A 62 1.93 3.20 14.56
C GLY A 62 1.45 3.68 15.93
N HIS A 63 2.19 4.57 16.59
CA HIS A 63 1.77 5.16 17.87
C HIS A 63 0.55 6.07 17.70
N ARG A 64 0.44 6.81 16.59
CA ARG A 64 -0.75 7.64 16.31
C ARG A 64 -2.00 6.77 16.21
N TRP A 65 -1.96 5.69 15.42
CA TRP A 65 -3.06 4.73 15.31
C TRP A 65 -3.39 4.07 16.65
N GLY A 66 -2.37 3.70 17.43
CA GLY A 66 -2.55 3.16 18.78
C GLY A 66 -3.25 4.14 19.72
N ALA A 67 -2.92 5.44 19.64
CA ALA A 67 -3.58 6.50 20.42
C ALA A 67 -5.06 6.67 20.05
N PHE A 68 -5.46 6.38 18.82
CA PHE A 68 -6.86 6.30 18.40
C PHE A 68 -7.54 4.97 18.78
N ASN A 69 -6.89 4.14 19.60
CA ASN A 69 -7.40 2.85 20.08
C ASN A 69 -7.63 1.80 18.99
N TRP A 70 -6.81 1.81 17.95
CA TRP A 70 -6.76 0.76 16.94
C TRP A 70 -5.81 -0.36 17.35
N ASN A 71 -6.06 -1.58 16.88
CA ASN A 71 -5.07 -2.65 16.88
C ASN A 71 -4.07 -2.38 15.76
N VAL A 72 -2.78 -2.24 16.10
CA VAL A 72 -1.72 -1.89 15.16
C VAL A 72 -0.86 -3.11 14.87
N ILE A 73 -0.67 -3.42 13.59
CA ILE A 73 0.19 -4.50 13.11
C ILE A 73 1.14 -3.89 12.08
N GLU A 74 2.44 -4.02 12.31
CA GLU A 74 3.45 -3.57 11.35
C GLU A 74 4.12 -4.77 10.69
N ILE A 75 4.27 -4.72 9.36
CA ILE A 75 4.81 -5.83 8.57
C ILE A 75 5.76 -5.33 7.47
N ASP A 76 6.62 -6.21 7.00
CA ASP A 76 7.22 -6.08 5.67
C ASP A 76 6.13 -6.33 4.62
N GLY A 77 5.74 -5.28 3.88
CA GLY A 77 4.69 -5.31 2.86
C GLY A 77 5.05 -6.13 1.61
N HIS A 78 6.31 -6.55 1.47
CA HIS A 78 6.75 -7.46 0.41
C HIS A 78 6.84 -8.93 0.87
N CYS A 79 6.58 -9.21 2.15
CA CYS A 79 6.58 -10.57 2.69
C CYS A 79 5.17 -11.16 2.66
N GLN A 80 4.90 -12.07 1.71
CA GLN A 80 3.58 -12.71 1.56
C GLN A 80 3.14 -13.45 2.84
N GLU A 81 4.07 -14.13 3.52
CA GLU A 81 3.78 -14.81 4.78
C GLU A 81 3.42 -13.81 5.89
N GLY A 82 4.12 -12.67 5.95
CA GLY A 82 3.82 -11.56 6.87
C GLY A 82 2.42 -11.00 6.66
N ILE A 83 2.04 -10.76 5.39
CA ILE A 83 0.71 -10.31 5.01
C ILE A 83 -0.38 -11.31 5.45
N ALA A 84 -0.17 -12.59 5.15
CA ALA A 84 -1.12 -13.63 5.53
C ALA A 84 -1.31 -13.72 7.06
N LYS A 85 -0.22 -13.64 7.83
CA LYS A 85 -0.27 -13.61 9.30
C LYS A 85 -0.99 -12.38 9.84
N ALA A 86 -0.74 -11.20 9.26
CA ALA A 86 -1.41 -9.96 9.67
C ALA A 86 -2.92 -10.01 9.42
N ILE A 87 -3.35 -10.54 8.27
CA ILE A 87 -4.77 -10.73 7.95
C ILE A 87 -5.41 -11.75 8.91
N ALA A 88 -4.72 -12.83 9.26
CA ALA A 88 -5.21 -13.80 10.25
C ALA A 88 -5.35 -13.17 11.65
N ALA A 89 -4.38 -12.35 12.05
CA ALA A 89 -4.41 -11.62 13.31
C ALA A 89 -5.57 -10.60 13.36
N PHE A 90 -5.81 -9.87 12.27
CA PHE A 90 -7.00 -9.01 12.14
C PHE A 90 -8.28 -9.79 12.38
N LYS A 91 -8.48 -10.93 11.70
CA LYS A 91 -9.68 -11.75 11.84
C LYS A 91 -9.88 -12.31 13.27
N SER A 92 -8.82 -12.39 14.04
CA SER A 92 -8.85 -12.82 15.44
C SER A 92 -9.07 -11.67 16.43
N CYS A 93 -8.94 -10.42 15.98
CA CYS A 93 -9.17 -9.24 16.81
C CYS A 93 -10.68 -8.91 16.81
N VAL A 94 -11.35 -9.19 17.92
CA VAL A 94 -12.81 -9.01 18.05
C VAL A 94 -13.20 -7.85 18.98
N THR A 95 -12.31 -6.89 19.19
CA THR A 95 -12.53 -5.82 20.17
C THR A 95 -12.42 -4.41 19.61
N LYS A 96 -11.72 -4.24 18.51
CA LYS A 96 -11.44 -2.92 17.92
C LYS A 96 -10.99 -3.03 16.46
N PRO A 97 -11.10 -1.95 15.67
CA PRO A 97 -10.61 -1.94 14.29
C PRO A 97 -9.09 -2.19 14.24
N THR A 98 -8.61 -2.70 13.13
CA THR A 98 -7.19 -3.01 12.91
C THR A 98 -6.61 -2.16 11.80
N VAL A 99 -5.41 -1.63 12.01
CA VAL A 99 -4.56 -1.08 10.97
C VAL A 99 -3.35 -1.99 10.76
N ILE A 100 -3.08 -2.30 9.51
CA ILE A 100 -1.87 -3.00 9.08
C ILE A 100 -0.99 -1.97 8.36
N ILE A 101 0.14 -1.60 8.96
CA ILE A 101 1.13 -0.72 8.35
C ILE A 101 2.12 -1.61 7.60
N ALA A 102 1.99 -1.62 6.28
CA ALA A 102 2.82 -2.43 5.40
C ALA A 102 4.00 -1.57 4.92
N HIS A 103 5.19 -1.82 5.46
CA HIS A 103 6.42 -1.17 5.01
C HIS A 103 6.78 -1.71 3.63
N THR A 104 6.69 -0.86 2.62
CA THR A 104 6.95 -1.19 1.23
C THR A 104 8.06 -0.32 0.64
N LEU A 105 8.54 -0.73 -0.52
CA LEU A 105 9.46 0.04 -1.33
C LEU A 105 8.80 0.34 -2.67
N LYS A 106 8.52 1.60 -2.95
CA LYS A 106 7.96 2.03 -4.23
C LYS A 106 8.90 1.66 -5.37
N GLY A 107 8.37 1.04 -6.43
CA GLY A 107 9.17 0.57 -7.56
C GLY A 107 9.94 -0.73 -7.32
N LYS A 108 9.59 -1.49 -6.28
CA LYS A 108 10.26 -2.74 -5.90
C LYS A 108 10.50 -3.68 -7.08
N GLY A 109 11.75 -4.10 -7.24
CA GLY A 109 12.19 -5.03 -8.30
C GLY A 109 12.75 -4.33 -9.54
N VAL A 110 12.63 -2.99 -9.63
CA VAL A 110 13.18 -2.21 -10.76
C VAL A 110 14.20 -1.20 -10.23
N SER A 111 15.47 -1.45 -10.46
CA SER A 111 16.59 -0.77 -9.80
C SER A 111 16.60 0.75 -9.95
N PHE A 112 16.12 1.29 -11.07
CA PHE A 112 16.07 2.74 -11.31
C PHE A 112 14.78 3.40 -10.81
N MET A 113 13.82 2.61 -10.31
CA MET A 113 12.55 3.08 -9.76
C MET A 113 12.50 3.01 -8.24
N GLU A 114 13.24 2.09 -7.64
CA GLU A 114 13.18 1.82 -6.20
C GLU A 114 13.45 3.08 -5.36
N GLY A 115 12.44 3.52 -4.61
CA GLY A 115 12.54 4.65 -3.69
C GLY A 115 12.76 6.02 -4.37
N VAL A 116 12.56 6.13 -5.68
CA VAL A 116 12.73 7.38 -6.43
C VAL A 116 11.39 8.11 -6.56
N PRO A 117 11.22 9.31 -5.96
CA PRO A 117 9.94 10.03 -5.93
C PRO A 117 9.35 10.29 -7.32
N ALA A 118 10.19 10.59 -8.32
CA ALA A 118 9.74 10.86 -9.70
C ALA A 118 8.87 9.72 -10.28
N TRP A 119 9.08 8.47 -9.84
CA TRP A 119 8.30 7.30 -10.29
C TRP A 119 7.02 7.06 -9.49
N HIS A 120 6.62 7.99 -8.64
CA HIS A 120 5.40 7.82 -7.86
C HIS A 120 4.11 7.89 -8.70
N GLY A 121 4.07 8.66 -9.79
CA GLY A 121 2.85 8.73 -10.59
C GLY A 121 2.85 9.67 -11.79
N SER A 122 3.93 10.42 -12.04
CA SER A 122 3.93 11.50 -13.03
C SER A 122 4.86 11.26 -14.24
N VAL A 123 5.60 10.16 -14.27
CA VAL A 123 6.58 9.88 -15.31
C VAL A 123 6.00 8.92 -16.33
N THR A 124 6.07 9.29 -17.61
CA THR A 124 5.82 8.36 -18.72
C THR A 124 7.12 7.65 -19.03
N MET A 125 7.09 6.33 -18.93
CA MET A 125 8.23 5.47 -19.22
C MET A 125 8.53 5.46 -20.73
N SER A 126 9.80 5.58 -21.13
CA SER A 126 10.23 5.32 -22.49
C SER A 126 10.25 3.82 -22.80
N GLU A 127 10.27 3.46 -24.10
CA GLU A 127 10.34 2.05 -24.53
C GLU A 127 11.60 1.35 -23.98
N ASP A 128 12.74 2.03 -23.96
CA ASP A 128 13.99 1.51 -23.42
C ASP A 128 13.90 1.25 -21.89
N GLU A 129 13.28 2.17 -21.16
CA GLU A 129 13.04 2.03 -19.72
C GLU A 129 12.06 0.88 -19.44
N LEU A 130 10.99 0.75 -20.24
CA LEU A 130 10.06 -0.35 -20.14
C LEU A 130 10.76 -1.70 -20.37
N ALA A 131 11.53 -1.80 -21.45
CA ALA A 131 12.28 -3.03 -21.75
C ALA A 131 13.28 -3.39 -20.63
N ARG A 132 13.96 -2.38 -20.07
CA ARG A 132 14.86 -2.57 -18.94
C ARG A 132 14.12 -3.03 -17.68
N ALA A 133 13.01 -2.40 -17.33
CA ALA A 133 12.20 -2.76 -16.18
C ALA A 133 11.69 -4.22 -16.29
N LEU A 134 11.19 -4.60 -17.46
CA LEU A 134 10.70 -5.97 -17.71
C LEU A 134 11.80 -7.01 -17.59
N ARG A 135 13.05 -6.71 -18.03
CA ARG A 135 14.21 -7.60 -17.81
C ARG A 135 14.52 -7.79 -16.33
N GLU A 136 14.54 -6.70 -15.58
CA GLU A 136 14.80 -6.76 -14.13
C GLU A 136 13.71 -7.55 -13.40
N LEU A 137 12.49 -7.55 -13.90
CA LEU A 137 11.37 -8.35 -13.39
C LEU A 137 11.37 -9.82 -13.89
N GLY A 138 12.35 -10.21 -14.72
CA GLY A 138 12.50 -11.58 -15.18
C GLY A 138 11.63 -11.95 -16.39
N VAL A 139 11.09 -10.97 -17.11
CA VAL A 139 10.34 -11.22 -18.37
C VAL A 139 11.33 -11.62 -19.46
N SER A 140 10.98 -12.60 -20.28
CA SER A 140 11.84 -13.10 -21.37
C SER A 140 11.98 -12.09 -22.50
N GLU A 141 13.14 -12.06 -23.19
CA GLU A 141 13.37 -11.16 -24.34
C GLU A 141 12.33 -11.32 -25.45
N ALA A 142 11.80 -12.54 -25.64
CA ALA A 142 10.77 -12.82 -26.62
C ALA A 142 9.42 -12.12 -26.29
N GLU A 143 9.11 -12.00 -25.00
CA GLU A 143 7.89 -11.34 -24.53
C GLU A 143 8.07 -9.83 -24.45
N ILE A 144 9.24 -9.33 -24.10
CA ILE A 144 9.53 -7.89 -24.00
C ILE A 144 9.17 -7.15 -25.29
N GLY A 145 9.52 -7.71 -26.46
CA GLY A 145 9.17 -7.13 -27.75
C GLY A 145 7.67 -6.88 -27.88
N SER A 146 6.85 -7.83 -27.49
CA SER A 146 5.38 -7.73 -27.58
C SER A 146 4.78 -6.72 -26.60
N TYR A 147 5.39 -6.48 -25.45
CA TYR A 147 4.99 -5.41 -24.53
C TYR A 147 5.33 -4.04 -25.09
N VAL A 148 6.53 -3.89 -25.67
CA VAL A 148 7.02 -2.62 -26.20
C VAL A 148 6.23 -2.17 -27.45
N ASP A 149 5.92 -3.10 -28.36
CA ASP A 149 5.14 -2.81 -29.58
C ASP A 149 3.61 -2.85 -29.35
N GLY A 150 3.17 -3.20 -28.15
CA GLY A 150 1.77 -3.26 -27.77
C GLY A 150 1.00 -4.49 -28.27
N SER A 151 1.64 -5.42 -29.01
CA SER A 151 0.98 -6.61 -29.55
C SER A 151 0.50 -7.59 -28.49
N PHE A 152 1.13 -7.56 -27.30
CA PHE A 152 0.70 -8.34 -26.13
C PHE A 152 -0.76 -8.07 -25.76
N PHE A 153 -1.18 -6.79 -25.80
CA PHE A 153 -2.54 -6.38 -25.44
C PHE A 153 -3.56 -6.62 -26.55
N ALA A 154 -3.08 -6.85 -27.78
CA ALA A 154 -3.95 -7.13 -28.95
C ALA A 154 -4.34 -8.61 -29.08
N SER A 155 -3.66 -9.51 -28.37
CA SER A 155 -3.87 -10.96 -28.41
C SER A 155 -4.82 -11.52 -27.34
N GLY A 156 -5.43 -10.65 -26.55
CA GLY A 156 -6.40 -11.02 -25.51
C GLY A 156 -7.83 -10.98 -26.05
N ASP A 157 -8.29 -12.09 -26.62
CA ASP A 157 -9.71 -12.45 -26.75
C ASP A 157 -10.11 -13.37 -25.60
#